data_9566f5db5408a10f6c37224548193d4c
#
_entry.id   9566f5db5408a10f6c37224548193d4c
#
_cell.length_a   1.000
_cell.length_b   1.000
_cell.length_c   1.000
_cell.angle_alpha   90.00
_cell.angle_beta   90.00
_cell.angle_gamma   90.00
#
_symmetry.space_group_name_H-M   'P 1'
#
loop_
_entity.id
_entity.type
_entity.pdbx_description
1 polymer ?
#
loop_
_entity_poly.entity_id
_entity_poly.type
_entity_poly.pdbx_seq_one_letter_code
_entity_poly.pdbx_strand_id
1 'polypeptide(L)'
;MIQNEEPVIANSLWSATANPSAPCPELQADVSADVAIVGAGFTGLSAALHLAQMGRSVVVLEAQTPGWGASGRNGGQVNPGLIEAPNDAIVRFGPEMGQRMIQLSGQAGQLVFDLIAEHHIQCDARPVGWLRAAHNSTGMQSLVHKAEQWAQHGADLKLLSRADVVQAIGTNAYIGGLIDPRGGNLHPLNYALGLCDAARAAGVRIYGQSRVEKLERRGAEHLLVTKRGQLRAGRVLLCTNGYSGPLHKGLQQSVVPIRSVQVATEPLSQELRAGLLPGLHAPSDTRRLLSYFRMDAAGRFVMGARGGYSVPATRAR
;
A
#
# COMPACT_ATOMS: atom_id res chain seq x y z
N MET A 1 -2.37 11.43 -15.88
CA MET A 1 -2.51 9.97 -15.82
C MET A 1 -1.17 9.32 -16.13
N ILE A 2 -0.84 8.23 -15.49
CA ILE A 2 0.34 7.43 -15.83
C ILE A 2 0.07 6.78 -17.18
N GLN A 3 0.84 7.17 -18.20
CA GLN A 3 0.74 6.65 -19.56
C GLN A 3 1.96 5.77 -19.86
N ASN A 4 1.84 4.91 -20.88
CA ASN A 4 2.92 4.05 -21.38
C ASN A 4 3.48 3.05 -20.34
N GLU A 5 2.62 2.57 -19.45
CA GLU A 5 2.92 1.41 -18.60
C GLU A 5 2.65 0.13 -19.39
N GLU A 6 3.59 -0.81 -19.33
CA GLU A 6 3.42 -2.13 -19.93
C GLU A 6 2.24 -2.87 -19.32
N PRO A 7 1.46 -3.63 -20.10
CA PRO A 7 0.31 -4.39 -19.59
C PRO A 7 0.71 -5.57 -18.69
N VAL A 8 1.96 -5.97 -18.73
CA VAL A 8 2.51 -6.99 -17.82
C VAL A 8 3.03 -6.34 -16.55
N ILE A 9 3.11 -7.12 -15.47
CA ILE A 9 3.68 -6.64 -14.22
C ILE A 9 5.15 -6.25 -14.46
N ALA A 10 5.57 -5.13 -13.88
CA ALA A 10 6.94 -4.64 -14.06
C ALA A 10 7.96 -5.70 -13.63
N ASN A 11 9.02 -5.87 -14.41
CA ASN A 11 10.18 -6.68 -14.02
C ASN A 11 10.87 -5.98 -12.84
N SER A 12 10.61 -6.47 -11.64
CA SER A 12 11.05 -5.88 -10.39
C SER A 12 11.39 -6.99 -9.38
N LEU A 13 12.04 -6.61 -8.29
CA LEU A 13 12.27 -7.53 -7.17
C LEU A 13 10.98 -8.23 -6.76
N TRP A 14 9.89 -7.48 -6.64
CA TRP A 14 8.62 -8.02 -6.17
C TRP A 14 8.00 -9.05 -7.13
N SER A 15 8.10 -8.83 -8.44
CA SER A 15 7.63 -9.82 -9.42
C SER A 15 8.55 -11.05 -9.50
N ALA A 16 9.88 -10.86 -9.35
CA ALA A 16 10.85 -11.96 -9.37
C ALA A 16 10.78 -12.86 -8.13
N THR A 17 10.21 -12.36 -7.03
CA THR A 17 10.09 -13.08 -5.75
C THR A 17 8.62 -13.32 -5.34
N ALA A 18 7.69 -13.12 -6.27
CA ALA A 18 6.27 -13.33 -6.02
C ALA A 18 5.95 -14.83 -5.84
N ASN A 19 5.04 -15.09 -4.92
CA ASN A 19 4.45 -16.41 -4.77
C ASN A 19 3.60 -16.76 -6.01
N PRO A 20 3.49 -18.04 -6.37
CA PRO A 20 2.52 -18.48 -7.36
C PRO A 20 1.09 -18.07 -6.95
N SER A 21 0.32 -17.57 -7.89
CA SER A 21 -1.10 -17.23 -7.69
C SER A 21 -1.91 -17.68 -8.89
N ALA A 22 -3.13 -18.15 -8.64
CA ALA A 22 -4.03 -18.56 -9.70
C ALA A 22 -4.44 -17.35 -10.56
N PRO A 23 -4.43 -17.45 -11.90
CA PRO A 23 -4.82 -16.35 -12.76
C PRO A 23 -6.29 -15.97 -12.54
N CYS A 24 -6.61 -14.70 -12.73
CA CYS A 24 -7.99 -14.22 -12.79
C CYS A 24 -8.47 -14.34 -14.24
N PRO A 25 -9.61 -15.01 -14.50
CA PRO A 25 -10.17 -15.07 -15.83
C PRO A 25 -10.56 -13.68 -16.34
N GLU A 26 -10.62 -13.50 -17.65
CA GLU A 26 -11.21 -12.31 -18.26
C GLU A 26 -12.74 -12.38 -18.17
N LEU A 27 -13.40 -11.24 -17.98
CA LEU A 27 -14.87 -11.15 -18.05
C LEU A 27 -15.32 -11.35 -19.51
N GLN A 28 -16.04 -12.46 -19.78
CA GLN A 28 -16.49 -12.82 -21.13
C GLN A 28 -18.02 -12.92 -21.23
N ALA A 29 -18.76 -12.50 -20.21
CA ALA A 29 -20.21 -12.57 -20.16
C ALA A 29 -20.79 -11.37 -19.41
N ASP A 30 -22.09 -11.17 -19.55
CA ASP A 30 -22.82 -10.21 -18.75
C ASP A 30 -23.09 -10.79 -17.36
N VAL A 31 -22.72 -10.04 -16.33
CA VAL A 31 -22.86 -10.45 -14.93
C VAL A 31 -23.51 -9.33 -14.10
N SER A 32 -24.00 -9.69 -12.93
CA SER A 32 -24.54 -8.74 -11.95
C SER A 32 -23.96 -8.98 -10.57
N ALA A 33 -23.95 -7.92 -9.75
CA ALA A 33 -23.55 -7.96 -8.35
C ALA A 33 -24.21 -6.82 -7.55
N ASP A 34 -24.22 -6.91 -6.22
CA ASP A 34 -24.61 -5.76 -5.39
C ASP A 34 -23.58 -4.63 -5.51
N VAL A 35 -22.30 -5.01 -5.52
CA VAL A 35 -21.19 -4.06 -5.57
C VAL A 35 -20.19 -4.45 -6.66
N ALA A 36 -19.89 -3.50 -7.54
CA ALA A 36 -18.79 -3.56 -8.48
C ALA A 36 -17.57 -2.80 -7.92
N ILE A 37 -16.38 -3.39 -8.02
CA ILE A 37 -15.12 -2.74 -7.63
C ILE A 37 -14.22 -2.67 -8.86
N VAL A 38 -13.70 -1.49 -9.16
CA VAL A 38 -12.75 -1.27 -10.26
C VAL A 38 -11.36 -1.11 -9.68
N GLY A 39 -10.51 -2.09 -9.96
CA GLY A 39 -9.12 -2.17 -9.49
C GLY A 39 -8.91 -3.19 -8.38
N ALA A 40 -8.01 -4.16 -8.64
CA ALA A 40 -7.59 -5.22 -7.70
C ALA A 40 -6.26 -4.88 -7.01
N GLY A 41 -6.14 -3.65 -6.48
CA GLY A 41 -5.11 -3.25 -5.53
C GLY A 41 -5.53 -3.50 -4.08
N PHE A 42 -4.72 -3.09 -3.11
CA PHE A 42 -5.02 -3.26 -1.67
C PHE A 42 -6.42 -2.78 -1.29
N THR A 43 -6.77 -1.57 -1.71
CA THR A 43 -8.07 -0.97 -1.36
C THR A 43 -9.24 -1.77 -1.95
N GLY A 44 -9.16 -2.14 -3.23
CA GLY A 44 -10.23 -2.87 -3.90
C GLY A 44 -10.39 -4.29 -3.35
N LEU A 45 -9.30 -5.00 -3.14
CA LEU A 45 -9.31 -6.38 -2.62
C LEU A 45 -9.77 -6.44 -1.16
N SER A 46 -9.28 -5.53 -0.30
CA SER A 46 -9.73 -5.44 1.08
C SER A 46 -11.21 -5.07 1.18
N ALA A 47 -11.67 -4.09 0.40
CA ALA A 47 -13.10 -3.74 0.34
C ALA A 47 -13.95 -4.91 -0.15
N ALA A 48 -13.49 -5.64 -1.18
CA ALA A 48 -14.19 -6.81 -1.71
C ALA A 48 -14.35 -7.91 -0.66
N LEU A 49 -13.27 -8.23 0.05
CA LEU A 49 -13.27 -9.23 1.11
C LEU A 49 -14.28 -8.89 2.21
N HIS A 50 -14.19 -7.67 2.78
CA HIS A 50 -15.10 -7.27 3.86
C HIS A 50 -16.57 -7.19 3.42
N LEU A 51 -16.84 -6.71 2.19
CA LEU A 51 -18.20 -6.69 1.65
C LEU A 51 -18.77 -8.11 1.45
N ALA A 52 -17.95 -9.05 1.00
CA ALA A 52 -18.35 -10.45 0.87
C ALA A 52 -18.63 -11.09 2.24
N GLN A 53 -17.79 -10.82 3.25
CA GLN A 53 -18.02 -11.24 4.64
C GLN A 53 -19.31 -10.66 5.23
N MET A 54 -19.76 -9.49 4.75
CA MET A 54 -21.05 -8.88 5.10
C MET A 54 -22.22 -9.45 4.25
N GLY A 55 -22.01 -10.53 3.48
CA GLY A 55 -23.04 -11.19 2.67
C GLY A 55 -23.41 -10.46 1.37
N ARG A 56 -22.57 -9.53 0.89
CA ARG A 56 -22.80 -8.86 -0.39
C ARG A 56 -22.21 -9.64 -1.54
N SER A 57 -22.92 -9.72 -2.66
CA SER A 57 -22.34 -10.19 -3.90
C SER A 57 -21.40 -9.14 -4.49
N VAL A 58 -20.13 -9.51 -4.71
CA VAL A 58 -19.08 -8.59 -5.15
C VAL A 58 -18.41 -9.09 -6.41
N VAL A 59 -18.20 -8.18 -7.35
CA VAL A 59 -17.37 -8.41 -8.55
C VAL A 59 -16.28 -7.36 -8.60
N VAL A 60 -15.03 -7.82 -8.78
CA VAL A 60 -13.87 -6.96 -9.00
C VAL A 60 -13.45 -7.06 -10.46
N LEU A 61 -13.28 -5.89 -11.12
CA LEU A 61 -12.75 -5.77 -12.47
C LEU A 61 -11.37 -5.13 -12.41
N GLU A 62 -10.36 -5.87 -12.83
CA GLU A 62 -8.96 -5.43 -12.89
C GLU A 62 -8.50 -5.30 -14.35
N ALA A 63 -7.89 -4.18 -14.67
CA ALA A 63 -7.43 -3.91 -16.04
C ALA A 63 -6.30 -4.84 -16.49
N GLN A 64 -5.50 -5.33 -15.55
CA GLN A 64 -4.34 -6.18 -15.78
C GLN A 64 -4.43 -7.43 -14.88
N THR A 65 -3.52 -7.54 -13.91
CA THR A 65 -3.50 -8.61 -12.90
C THR A 65 -3.61 -8.02 -11.50
N PRO A 66 -4.14 -8.74 -10.51
CA PRO A 66 -4.15 -8.27 -9.13
C PRO A 66 -2.77 -7.79 -8.66
N GLY A 67 -2.74 -6.63 -8.02
CA GLY A 67 -1.48 -6.02 -7.57
C GLY A 67 -0.60 -5.39 -8.65
N TRP A 68 -0.99 -5.41 -9.93
CA TRP A 68 -0.20 -4.84 -11.03
C TRP A 68 0.20 -3.38 -10.82
N GLY A 69 -0.68 -2.56 -10.23
CA GLY A 69 -0.44 -1.14 -9.97
C GLY A 69 0.49 -0.87 -8.78
N ALA A 70 0.28 0.26 -8.12
CA ALA A 70 1.11 0.70 -7.00
C ALA A 70 1.14 -0.30 -5.82
N SER A 71 0.10 -1.11 -5.64
CA SER A 71 0.02 -2.10 -4.57
C SER A 71 1.08 -3.19 -4.66
N GLY A 72 1.48 -3.61 -5.86
CA GLY A 72 2.56 -4.60 -6.03
C GLY A 72 3.94 -3.99 -6.26
N ARG A 73 4.09 -2.66 -6.16
CA ARG A 73 5.32 -1.95 -6.53
C ARG A 73 5.87 -1.03 -5.43
N ASN A 74 5.23 -0.97 -4.27
CA ASN A 74 5.63 -0.08 -3.17
C ASN A 74 6.76 -0.68 -2.31
N GLY A 75 7.26 0.08 -1.34
CA GLY A 75 8.36 -0.35 -0.45
C GLY A 75 7.98 -1.42 0.58
N GLY A 76 6.72 -1.82 0.65
CA GLY A 76 6.24 -2.83 1.59
C GLY A 76 6.22 -2.35 3.04
N GLN A 77 6.25 -1.04 3.29
CA GLN A 77 6.11 -0.49 4.63
C GLN A 77 4.64 -0.45 5.04
N VAL A 78 4.34 -0.87 6.26
CA VAL A 78 3.05 -0.71 6.93
C VAL A 78 3.17 0.45 7.90
N ASN A 79 2.65 1.60 7.51
CA ASN A 79 2.80 2.86 8.22
C ASN A 79 1.48 3.23 8.91
N PRO A 80 1.39 3.15 10.25
CA PRO A 80 0.18 3.55 10.97
C PRO A 80 0.03 5.07 11.03
N GLY A 81 -1.21 5.52 11.14
CA GLY A 81 -1.55 6.93 11.27
C GLY A 81 -1.55 7.69 9.94
N LEU A 82 -1.78 8.98 10.05
CA LEU A 82 -1.74 9.93 8.94
C LEU A 82 -0.36 10.60 8.84
N ILE A 83 -0.11 11.28 7.71
CA ILE A 83 1.08 12.15 7.57
C ILE A 83 1.00 13.27 8.61
N GLU A 84 -0.17 13.91 8.71
CA GLU A 84 -0.47 14.91 9.72
C GLU A 84 -0.44 14.29 11.13
N ALA A 85 -0.08 15.10 12.11
CA ALA A 85 -0.24 14.71 13.50
C ALA A 85 -1.75 14.72 13.88
N PRO A 86 -2.18 13.97 14.91
CA PRO A 86 -3.60 13.85 15.26
C PRO A 86 -4.35 15.16 15.41
N ASN A 87 -3.79 16.13 16.13
CA ASN A 87 -4.46 17.41 16.35
C ASN A 87 -4.59 18.24 15.07
N ASP A 88 -3.64 18.13 14.14
CA ASP A 88 -3.70 18.80 12.84
C ASP A 88 -4.86 18.24 12.00
N ALA A 89 -5.13 16.94 12.10
CA ALA A 89 -6.28 16.33 11.47
C ALA A 89 -7.59 16.86 12.04
N ILE A 90 -7.68 17.06 13.36
CA ILE A 90 -8.85 17.66 14.01
C ILE A 90 -9.05 19.11 13.55
N VAL A 91 -7.99 19.90 13.52
CA VAL A 91 -8.04 21.30 13.05
C VAL A 91 -8.51 21.37 11.59
N ARG A 92 -7.98 20.48 10.74
CA ARG A 92 -8.25 20.51 9.30
C ARG A 92 -9.63 19.99 8.90
N PHE A 93 -10.12 18.94 9.56
CA PHE A 93 -11.34 18.23 9.17
C PHE A 93 -12.49 18.37 10.17
N GLY A 94 -12.30 19.14 11.24
CA GLY A 94 -13.23 19.28 12.34
C GLY A 94 -13.16 18.13 13.36
N PRO A 95 -13.73 18.32 14.55
CA PRO A 95 -13.56 17.39 15.67
C PRO A 95 -14.13 15.99 15.36
N GLU A 96 -15.31 15.88 14.79
CA GLU A 96 -15.93 14.59 14.50
C GLU A 96 -15.15 13.80 13.43
N MET A 97 -14.94 14.40 12.25
CA MET A 97 -14.23 13.74 11.15
C MET A 97 -12.77 13.51 11.50
N GLY A 98 -12.09 14.49 12.11
CA GLY A 98 -10.71 14.36 12.55
C GLY A 98 -10.53 13.19 13.52
N GLN A 99 -11.40 13.05 14.51
CA GLN A 99 -11.37 11.93 15.47
C GLN A 99 -11.59 10.58 14.78
N ARG A 100 -12.53 10.48 13.85
CA ARG A 100 -12.72 9.24 13.05
C ARG A 100 -11.50 8.90 12.21
N MET A 101 -10.87 9.88 11.59
CA MET A 101 -9.64 9.68 10.80
C MET A 101 -8.47 9.21 11.67
N ILE A 102 -8.30 9.77 12.86
CA ILE A 102 -7.27 9.35 13.83
C ILE A 102 -7.50 7.89 14.23
N GLN A 103 -8.73 7.55 14.61
CA GLN A 103 -9.07 6.18 15.02
C GLN A 103 -8.82 5.17 13.88
N LEU A 104 -9.37 5.41 12.68
CA LEU A 104 -9.20 4.52 11.54
C LEU A 104 -7.72 4.37 11.13
N SER A 105 -7.00 5.49 11.02
CA SER A 105 -5.60 5.45 10.61
C SER A 105 -4.68 4.83 11.67
N GLY A 106 -5.00 5.04 12.96
CA GLY A 106 -4.26 4.44 14.05
C GLY A 106 -4.38 2.92 14.10
N GLN A 107 -5.50 2.37 13.67
CA GLN A 107 -5.77 0.92 13.63
C GLN A 107 -5.37 0.28 12.29
N ALA A 108 -5.10 1.07 11.25
CA ALA A 108 -4.89 0.56 9.89
C ALA A 108 -3.70 -0.39 9.78
N GLY A 109 -2.60 -0.16 10.51
CA GLY A 109 -1.45 -1.07 10.53
C GLY A 109 -1.79 -2.43 11.12
N GLN A 110 -2.51 -2.45 12.24
CA GLN A 110 -2.96 -3.68 12.89
C GLN A 110 -3.91 -4.47 11.98
N LEU A 111 -4.87 -3.80 11.34
CA LEU A 111 -5.78 -4.45 10.39
C LEU A 111 -5.03 -5.22 9.27
N VAL A 112 -3.92 -4.66 8.77
CA VAL A 112 -3.09 -5.38 7.78
C VAL A 112 -2.55 -6.68 8.34
N PHE A 113 -1.98 -6.66 9.56
CA PHE A 113 -1.42 -7.85 10.18
C PHE A 113 -2.50 -8.86 10.61
N ASP A 114 -3.67 -8.38 11.04
CA ASP A 114 -4.82 -9.23 11.37
C ASP A 114 -5.32 -9.99 10.13
N LEU A 115 -5.48 -9.31 9.00
CA LEU A 115 -5.85 -9.94 7.73
C LEU A 115 -4.81 -10.97 7.26
N ILE A 116 -3.51 -10.68 7.45
CA ILE A 116 -2.43 -11.62 7.14
C ILE A 116 -2.54 -12.87 8.00
N ALA A 117 -2.79 -12.72 9.29
CA ALA A 117 -2.93 -13.83 10.22
C ALA A 117 -4.22 -14.63 9.96
N GLU A 118 -5.36 -13.96 9.83
CA GLU A 118 -6.68 -14.58 9.61
C GLU A 118 -6.73 -15.41 8.33
N HIS A 119 -6.16 -14.86 7.24
CA HIS A 119 -6.20 -15.51 5.92
C HIS A 119 -4.89 -16.23 5.56
N HIS A 120 -3.96 -16.39 6.51
CA HIS A 120 -2.68 -17.09 6.33
C HIS A 120 -1.88 -16.60 5.12
N ILE A 121 -1.86 -15.27 4.89
CA ILE A 121 -1.22 -14.66 3.71
C ILE A 121 0.30 -14.75 3.84
N GLN A 122 0.93 -15.45 2.90
CA GLN A 122 2.40 -15.63 2.85
C GLN A 122 3.05 -14.42 2.17
N CYS A 123 3.43 -13.40 2.92
CA CYS A 123 3.98 -12.15 2.39
C CYS A 123 5.18 -11.59 3.18
N ASP A 124 5.98 -12.43 3.83
CA ASP A 124 7.14 -12.01 4.63
C ASP A 124 6.81 -10.88 5.62
N ALA A 125 5.63 -10.93 6.22
CA ALA A 125 5.15 -9.90 7.13
C ALA A 125 5.99 -9.85 8.40
N ARG A 126 6.40 -8.64 8.79
CA ARG A 126 7.22 -8.37 9.97
C ARG A 126 6.60 -7.22 10.77
N PRO A 127 5.85 -7.52 11.83
CA PRO A 127 5.27 -6.51 12.72
C PRO A 127 6.30 -5.99 13.72
N VAL A 128 7.42 -5.49 13.24
CA VAL A 128 8.57 -5.03 14.05
C VAL A 128 8.51 -3.55 14.39
N GLY A 129 7.42 -2.89 14.05
CA GLY A 129 7.25 -1.45 14.18
C GLY A 129 7.76 -0.68 12.95
N TRP A 130 7.19 0.51 12.77
CA TRP A 130 7.63 1.47 11.77
C TRP A 130 8.60 2.48 12.37
N LEU A 131 9.83 2.54 11.84
CA LEU A 131 10.89 3.43 12.32
C LEU A 131 10.94 4.71 11.48
N ARG A 132 10.86 5.88 12.12
CA ARG A 132 11.13 7.19 11.51
C ARG A 132 12.45 7.72 12.04
N ALA A 133 13.42 7.98 11.17
CA ALA A 133 14.75 8.45 11.53
C ALA A 133 14.90 9.96 11.31
N ALA A 134 15.31 10.70 12.34
CA ALA A 134 15.48 12.13 12.29
C ALA A 134 16.88 12.49 11.78
N HIS A 135 16.96 13.22 10.67
CA HIS A 135 18.24 13.65 10.08
C HIS A 135 18.78 14.96 10.67
N ASN A 136 17.95 15.72 11.39
CA ASN A 136 18.31 16.97 12.05
C ASN A 136 17.37 17.28 13.24
N SER A 137 17.68 18.37 13.97
CA SER A 137 16.90 18.77 15.15
C SER A 137 15.45 19.10 14.86
N THR A 138 15.14 19.76 13.76
CA THR A 138 13.76 20.07 13.35
C THR A 138 12.99 18.77 13.08
N GLY A 139 13.60 17.80 12.40
CA GLY A 139 13.01 16.47 12.20
C GLY A 139 12.75 15.76 13.52
N MET A 140 13.68 15.82 14.47
CA MET A 140 13.50 15.21 15.79
C MET A 140 12.38 15.87 16.60
N GLN A 141 12.30 17.20 16.60
CA GLN A 141 11.22 17.94 17.25
C GLN A 141 9.83 17.55 16.69
N SER A 142 9.74 17.39 15.37
CA SER A 142 8.50 16.93 14.70
C SER A 142 8.10 15.52 15.16
N LEU A 143 9.06 14.62 15.37
CA LEU A 143 8.79 13.27 15.87
C LEU A 143 8.36 13.28 17.34
N VAL A 144 8.98 14.10 18.18
CA VAL A 144 8.57 14.29 19.59
C VAL A 144 7.12 14.78 19.65
N HIS A 145 6.82 15.85 18.92
CA HIS A 145 5.46 16.41 18.86
C HIS A 145 4.41 15.39 18.36
N LYS A 146 4.78 14.57 17.36
CA LYS A 146 3.92 13.50 16.87
C LYS A 146 3.69 12.41 17.93
N ALA A 147 4.73 12.05 18.68
CA ALA A 147 4.60 11.07 19.77
C ALA A 147 3.69 11.55 20.89
N GLU A 148 3.87 12.81 21.33
CA GLU A 148 3.04 13.43 22.36
C GLU A 148 1.55 13.46 21.98
N GLN A 149 1.25 13.82 20.73
CA GLN A 149 -0.12 13.83 20.25
C GLN A 149 -0.74 12.42 20.17
N TRP A 150 0.02 11.44 19.66
CA TRP A 150 -0.47 10.07 19.61
C TRP A 150 -0.67 9.46 21.00
N ALA A 151 0.13 9.83 21.99
CA ALA A 151 -0.05 9.42 23.39
C ALA A 151 -1.42 9.86 23.94
N GLN A 152 -1.91 11.05 23.55
CA GLN A 152 -3.25 11.54 23.91
C GLN A 152 -4.38 10.68 23.32
N HIS A 153 -4.08 9.91 22.26
CA HIS A 153 -4.99 8.96 21.59
C HIS A 153 -4.68 7.50 21.92
N GLY A 154 -3.93 7.25 23.01
CA GLY A 154 -3.68 5.91 23.54
C GLY A 154 -2.61 5.12 22.77
N ALA A 155 -1.81 5.75 21.91
CA ALA A 155 -0.73 5.07 21.20
C ALA A 155 0.63 5.37 21.84
N ASP A 156 1.35 4.32 22.24
CA ASP A 156 2.68 4.40 22.84
C ASP A 156 3.77 4.32 21.75
N LEU A 157 4.18 5.50 21.25
CA LEU A 157 5.27 5.63 20.28
C LEU A 157 6.60 5.82 21.02
N LYS A 158 7.61 5.04 20.65
CA LYS A 158 8.91 5.04 21.34
C LYS A 158 9.87 6.01 20.67
N LEU A 159 10.28 7.05 21.39
CA LEU A 159 11.35 7.93 20.98
C LEU A 159 12.70 7.22 21.14
N LEU A 160 13.57 7.38 20.14
CA LEU A 160 14.88 6.78 20.09
C LEU A 160 15.96 7.86 20.19
N SER A 161 16.95 7.63 21.03
CA SER A 161 18.17 8.39 21.07
C SER A 161 19.02 8.16 19.81
N ARG A 162 20.09 8.94 19.64
CA ARG A 162 21.07 8.70 18.57
C ARG A 162 21.68 7.31 18.66
N ALA A 163 22.03 6.86 19.87
CA ALA A 163 22.63 5.54 20.07
C ALA A 163 21.67 4.41 19.67
N ASP A 164 20.38 4.53 20.05
CA ASP A 164 19.36 3.56 19.69
C ASP A 164 19.16 3.47 18.17
N VAL A 165 19.15 4.61 17.48
CA VAL A 165 18.99 4.64 16.02
C VAL A 165 20.22 4.05 15.32
N VAL A 166 21.43 4.32 15.81
CA VAL A 166 22.66 3.70 15.29
C VAL A 166 22.58 2.18 15.44
N GLN A 167 22.12 1.68 16.58
CA GLN A 167 21.94 0.25 16.82
C GLN A 167 20.84 -0.34 15.93
N ALA A 168 19.73 0.35 15.73
CA ALA A 168 18.58 -0.16 14.97
C ALA A 168 18.80 -0.16 13.45
N ILE A 169 19.58 0.80 12.93
CA ILE A 169 19.77 1.00 11.48
C ILE A 169 21.15 0.56 10.99
N GLY A 170 22.20 0.74 11.83
CA GLY A 170 23.58 0.49 11.43
C GLY A 170 24.29 1.69 10.80
N THR A 171 23.82 2.94 11.06
CA THR A 171 24.45 4.16 10.54
C THR A 171 24.35 5.31 11.53
N ASN A 172 25.34 6.18 11.51
CA ASN A 172 25.39 7.41 12.34
C ASN A 172 24.80 8.65 11.64
N ALA A 173 24.15 8.48 10.49
CA ALA A 173 23.60 9.57 9.67
C ALA A 173 22.37 10.25 10.31
N TYR A 174 21.82 9.70 11.38
CA TYR A 174 20.64 10.20 12.07
C TYR A 174 20.95 10.58 13.51
N ILE A 175 20.21 11.56 14.04
CA ILE A 175 20.44 12.08 15.39
C ILE A 175 19.47 11.52 16.45
N GLY A 176 18.45 10.78 16.01
CA GLY A 176 17.41 10.17 16.82
C GLY A 176 16.31 9.64 15.94
N GLY A 177 15.21 9.20 16.53
CA GLY A 177 14.10 8.63 15.78
C GLY A 177 12.87 8.35 16.63
N LEU A 178 11.93 7.65 15.99
CA LEU A 178 10.66 7.23 16.57
C LEU A 178 10.32 5.83 16.03
N ILE A 179 9.90 4.92 16.90
CA ILE A 179 9.25 3.67 16.50
C ILE A 179 7.77 3.72 16.85
N ASP A 180 6.91 3.51 15.86
CA ASP A 180 5.50 3.21 16.07
C ASP A 180 5.32 1.68 16.02
N PRO A 181 5.02 1.03 17.18
CA PRO A 181 4.96 -0.42 17.26
C PRO A 181 3.81 -1.05 16.47
N ARG A 182 2.81 -0.25 16.07
CA ARG A 182 1.65 -0.71 15.29
C ARG A 182 1.96 -0.96 13.81
N GLY A 183 3.16 -0.57 13.36
CA GLY A 183 3.63 -0.70 11.99
C GLY A 183 4.56 -1.88 11.76
N GLY A 184 5.13 -1.93 10.57
CA GLY A 184 6.09 -2.95 10.17
C GLY A 184 6.36 -2.95 8.68
N ASN A 185 6.64 -4.14 8.13
CA ASN A 185 6.85 -4.29 6.71
C ASN A 185 6.45 -5.68 6.19
N LEU A 186 6.30 -5.79 4.86
CA LEU A 186 5.86 -7.00 4.19
C LEU A 186 6.30 -7.01 2.72
N HIS A 187 6.15 -8.13 2.04
CA HIS A 187 6.29 -8.22 0.59
C HIS A 187 4.99 -7.74 -0.08
N PRO A 188 4.99 -6.57 -0.75
CA PRO A 188 3.75 -5.91 -1.15
C PRO A 188 2.95 -6.67 -2.21
N LEU A 189 3.63 -7.28 -3.20
CA LEU A 189 2.92 -8.05 -4.22
C LEU A 189 2.30 -9.32 -3.64
N ASN A 190 3.04 -10.05 -2.78
CA ASN A 190 2.50 -11.25 -2.14
C ASN A 190 1.32 -10.93 -1.22
N TYR A 191 1.32 -9.76 -0.56
CA TYR A 191 0.16 -9.32 0.20
C TYR A 191 -1.06 -9.04 -0.71
N ALA A 192 -0.86 -8.41 -1.87
CA ALA A 192 -1.95 -8.19 -2.83
C ALA A 192 -2.50 -9.52 -3.39
N LEU A 193 -1.62 -10.46 -3.72
CA LEU A 193 -2.02 -11.79 -4.21
C LEU A 193 -2.76 -12.58 -3.13
N GLY A 194 -2.27 -12.56 -1.90
CA GLY A 194 -2.94 -13.22 -0.76
C GLY A 194 -4.30 -12.62 -0.44
N LEU A 195 -4.46 -11.29 -0.50
CA LEU A 195 -5.78 -10.65 -0.40
C LEU A 195 -6.72 -11.08 -1.54
N CYS A 196 -6.20 -11.25 -2.76
CA CYS A 196 -6.97 -11.74 -3.89
C CYS A 196 -7.50 -13.16 -3.62
N ASP A 197 -6.65 -14.04 -3.11
CA ASP A 197 -7.03 -15.41 -2.80
C ASP A 197 -8.02 -15.47 -1.63
N ALA A 198 -7.83 -14.65 -0.58
CA ALA A 198 -8.77 -14.51 0.53
C ALA A 198 -10.15 -14.01 0.05
N ALA A 199 -10.18 -13.00 -0.81
CA ALA A 199 -11.42 -12.47 -1.38
C ALA A 199 -12.15 -13.54 -2.24
N ARG A 200 -11.41 -14.31 -3.04
CA ARG A 200 -11.99 -15.44 -3.80
C ARG A 200 -12.57 -16.50 -2.89
N ALA A 201 -11.85 -16.88 -1.84
CA ALA A 201 -12.35 -17.84 -0.85
C ALA A 201 -13.63 -17.37 -0.15
N ALA A 202 -13.79 -16.05 0.02
CA ALA A 202 -15.02 -15.43 0.51
C ALA A 202 -16.14 -15.29 -0.55
N GLY A 203 -15.94 -15.83 -1.77
CA GLY A 203 -16.96 -15.82 -2.84
C GLY A 203 -16.92 -14.61 -3.77
N VAL A 204 -15.91 -13.75 -3.69
CA VAL A 204 -15.73 -12.63 -4.61
C VAL A 204 -15.35 -13.14 -5.99
N ARG A 205 -16.05 -12.68 -7.03
CA ARG A 205 -15.66 -12.93 -8.42
C ARG A 205 -14.68 -11.87 -8.87
N ILE A 206 -13.46 -12.26 -9.22
CA ILE A 206 -12.40 -11.35 -9.65
C ILE A 206 -12.02 -11.64 -11.08
N TYR A 207 -12.13 -10.64 -11.94
CA TYR A 207 -11.79 -10.72 -13.36
C TYR A 207 -10.58 -9.85 -13.65
N GLY A 208 -9.50 -10.49 -14.12
CA GLY A 208 -8.29 -9.83 -14.64
C GLY A 208 -8.47 -9.50 -16.13
N GLN A 209 -7.55 -8.74 -16.72
CA GLN A 209 -7.59 -8.33 -18.15
C GLN A 209 -8.95 -7.74 -18.57
N SER A 210 -9.69 -7.18 -17.61
CA SER A 210 -11.06 -6.72 -17.73
C SER A 210 -11.17 -5.23 -17.45
N ARG A 211 -10.43 -4.46 -18.25
CA ARG A 211 -10.43 -2.99 -18.15
C ARG A 211 -11.85 -2.45 -18.34
N VAL A 212 -12.32 -1.67 -17.39
CA VAL A 212 -13.58 -0.92 -17.55
C VAL A 212 -13.33 0.25 -18.48
N GLU A 213 -13.96 0.24 -19.63
CA GLU A 213 -13.85 1.26 -20.67
C GLU A 213 -14.91 2.35 -20.48
N LYS A 214 -16.09 1.97 -19.95
CA LYS A 214 -17.22 2.88 -19.77
C LYS A 214 -17.94 2.56 -18.46
N LEU A 215 -18.34 3.61 -17.75
CA LEU A 215 -19.16 3.55 -16.55
C LEU A 215 -20.38 4.45 -16.77
N GLU A 216 -21.57 3.87 -16.74
CA GLU A 216 -22.83 4.57 -16.94
C GLU A 216 -23.74 4.36 -15.72
N ARG A 217 -24.48 5.39 -15.34
CA ARG A 217 -25.59 5.25 -14.42
C ARG A 217 -26.86 4.96 -15.20
N ARG A 218 -27.57 3.90 -14.82
CA ARG A 218 -28.84 3.49 -15.42
C ARG A 218 -29.93 3.34 -14.34
N GLY A 219 -30.62 4.43 -14.08
CA GLY A 219 -31.60 4.50 -12.99
C GLY A 219 -30.94 4.33 -11.62
N ALA A 220 -31.30 3.28 -10.89
CA ALA A 220 -30.74 2.94 -9.58
C ALA A 220 -29.44 2.13 -9.65
N GLU A 221 -29.09 1.62 -10.84
CA GLU A 221 -27.91 0.78 -11.06
C GLU A 221 -26.83 1.48 -11.87
N HIS A 222 -25.68 0.84 -11.93
CA HIS A 222 -24.55 1.21 -12.75
C HIS A 222 -24.23 0.09 -13.74
N LEU A 223 -23.87 0.46 -14.96
CA LEU A 223 -23.38 -0.44 -16.00
C LEU A 223 -21.89 -0.15 -16.23
N LEU A 224 -21.06 -1.17 -16.03
CA LEU A 224 -19.64 -1.17 -16.34
C LEU A 224 -19.41 -1.99 -17.59
N VAL A 225 -18.83 -1.38 -18.61
CA VAL A 225 -18.57 -2.03 -19.92
C VAL A 225 -17.09 -2.33 -20.03
N THR A 226 -16.76 -3.58 -20.32
CA THR A 226 -15.42 -4.04 -20.70
C THR A 226 -15.41 -4.45 -22.18
N LYS A 227 -14.26 -4.85 -22.70
CA LYS A 227 -14.15 -5.27 -24.11
C LYS A 227 -15.00 -6.50 -24.45
N ARG A 228 -15.24 -7.42 -23.48
CA ARG A 228 -15.86 -8.73 -23.75
C ARG A 228 -17.08 -9.05 -22.90
N GLY A 229 -17.45 -8.19 -21.97
CA GLY A 229 -18.59 -8.41 -21.11
C GLY A 229 -19.01 -7.15 -20.38
N GLN A 230 -20.13 -7.22 -19.68
CA GLN A 230 -20.68 -6.10 -18.92
C GLN A 230 -20.97 -6.54 -17.48
N LEU A 231 -20.86 -5.59 -16.55
CA LEU A 231 -21.24 -5.79 -15.15
C LEU A 231 -22.29 -4.75 -14.77
N ARG A 232 -23.44 -5.25 -14.25
CA ARG A 232 -24.46 -4.40 -13.62
C ARG A 232 -24.32 -4.47 -12.10
N ALA A 233 -24.35 -3.31 -11.43
CA ALA A 233 -24.25 -3.28 -9.99
C ALA A 233 -25.02 -2.11 -9.37
N GLY A 234 -25.55 -2.32 -8.16
CA GLY A 234 -26.22 -1.26 -7.41
C GLY A 234 -25.27 -0.20 -6.86
N ARG A 235 -24.01 -0.54 -6.64
CA ARG A 235 -22.95 0.35 -6.15
C ARG A 235 -21.64 0.12 -6.90
N VAL A 236 -20.81 1.17 -7.02
CA VAL A 236 -19.50 1.09 -7.65
C VAL A 236 -18.46 1.73 -6.74
N LEU A 237 -17.35 1.02 -6.50
CA LEU A 237 -16.15 1.54 -5.86
C LEU A 237 -15.05 1.68 -6.91
N LEU A 238 -14.51 2.90 -7.07
CA LEU A 238 -13.37 3.16 -7.93
C LEU A 238 -12.09 3.13 -7.09
N CYS A 239 -11.32 2.05 -7.21
CA CYS A 239 -10.09 1.79 -6.45
C CYS A 239 -8.85 1.85 -7.38
N THR A 240 -8.87 2.77 -8.34
CA THR A 240 -7.95 2.84 -9.47
C THR A 240 -6.74 3.76 -9.25
N ASN A 241 -6.70 4.48 -8.12
CA ASN A 241 -5.59 5.37 -7.73
C ASN A 241 -5.12 6.27 -8.90
N GLY A 242 -3.81 6.41 -9.12
CA GLY A 242 -3.22 7.19 -10.21
C GLY A 242 -3.47 6.64 -11.63
N TYR A 243 -4.13 5.49 -11.75
CA TYR A 243 -4.45 4.82 -13.03
C TYR A 243 -5.90 5.03 -13.47
N SER A 244 -6.66 5.90 -12.82
CA SER A 244 -8.11 6.07 -12.99
C SER A 244 -8.57 6.40 -14.42
N GLY A 245 -7.74 7.03 -15.21
CA GLY A 245 -8.11 7.39 -16.57
C GLY A 245 -9.34 8.29 -16.67
N PRO A 246 -10.00 8.33 -17.85
CA PRO A 246 -11.18 9.13 -18.07
C PRO A 246 -12.48 8.48 -17.57
N LEU A 247 -12.40 7.36 -16.85
CA LEU A 247 -13.55 6.58 -16.43
C LEU A 247 -14.58 7.37 -15.61
N HIS A 248 -14.12 8.31 -14.80
CA HIS A 248 -14.97 9.23 -14.06
C HIS A 248 -14.49 10.67 -14.27
N LYS A 249 -15.43 11.52 -14.73
CA LYS A 249 -15.14 12.93 -15.00
C LYS A 249 -14.67 13.63 -13.71
N GLY A 250 -13.54 14.33 -13.78
CA GLY A 250 -12.95 15.05 -12.66
C GLY A 250 -11.99 14.23 -11.79
N LEU A 251 -12.14 12.89 -11.66
CA LEU A 251 -11.23 12.08 -10.87
C LEU A 251 -9.79 12.14 -11.41
N GLN A 252 -9.62 12.10 -12.72
CA GLN A 252 -8.32 12.25 -13.37
C GLN A 252 -7.62 13.58 -13.06
N GLN A 253 -8.40 14.65 -12.88
CA GLN A 253 -7.90 16.00 -12.61
C GLN A 253 -7.58 16.22 -11.13
N SER A 254 -8.08 15.36 -10.24
CA SER A 254 -7.86 15.45 -8.79
C SER A 254 -6.59 14.73 -8.31
N VAL A 255 -5.89 14.01 -9.20
CA VAL A 255 -4.71 13.20 -8.85
C VAL A 255 -3.51 13.65 -9.67
N VAL A 256 -2.43 13.99 -8.97
CA VAL A 256 -1.11 14.25 -9.59
C VAL A 256 -0.26 12.99 -9.44
N PRO A 257 0.05 12.25 -10.51
CA PRO A 257 0.84 11.04 -10.42
C PRO A 257 2.32 11.39 -10.22
N ILE A 258 2.85 11.03 -9.05
CA ILE A 258 4.27 11.14 -8.74
C ILE A 258 4.82 9.72 -8.60
N ARG A 259 5.91 9.43 -9.30
CA ARG A 259 6.57 8.14 -9.24
C ARG A 259 7.52 8.08 -8.05
N SER A 260 7.61 6.90 -7.45
CA SER A 260 8.67 6.51 -6.54
C SER A 260 9.60 5.53 -7.27
N VAL A 261 10.88 5.58 -6.98
CA VAL A 261 11.88 4.69 -7.57
C VAL A 261 12.47 3.85 -6.46
N GLN A 262 12.66 2.56 -6.73
CA GLN A 262 13.32 1.64 -5.81
C GLN A 262 14.45 0.93 -6.53
N VAL A 263 15.50 0.64 -5.78
CA VAL A 263 16.62 -0.21 -6.18
C VAL A 263 16.81 -1.30 -5.14
N ALA A 264 17.25 -2.46 -5.56
CA ALA A 264 17.59 -3.57 -4.69
C ALA A 264 18.99 -4.08 -5.04
N THR A 265 19.75 -4.47 -4.03
CA THR A 265 21.04 -5.13 -4.21
C THR A 265 20.84 -6.62 -4.53
N GLU A 266 21.89 -7.29 -4.94
CA GLU A 266 22.02 -8.73 -4.74
C GLU A 266 21.96 -9.05 -3.23
N PRO A 267 21.70 -10.32 -2.82
CA PRO A 267 21.76 -10.70 -1.42
C PRO A 267 23.11 -10.31 -0.80
N LEU A 268 23.08 -9.55 0.28
CA LEU A 268 24.29 -9.12 0.97
C LEU A 268 24.92 -10.29 1.73
N SER A 269 26.23 -10.24 1.96
CA SER A 269 26.94 -11.20 2.82
C SER A 269 26.38 -11.17 4.26
N GLN A 270 26.54 -12.27 4.98
CA GLN A 270 26.10 -12.37 6.37
C GLN A 270 26.74 -11.27 7.26
N GLU A 271 28.00 -10.96 7.00
CA GLU A 271 28.75 -9.92 7.70
C GLU A 271 28.11 -8.54 7.52
N LEU A 272 27.81 -8.16 6.28
CA LEU A 272 27.14 -6.88 5.99
C LEU A 272 25.73 -6.83 6.60
N ARG A 273 24.98 -7.91 6.55
CA ARG A 273 23.63 -8.00 7.13
C ARG A 273 23.63 -7.89 8.64
N ALA A 274 24.64 -8.37 9.33
CA ALA A 274 24.75 -8.27 10.79
C ALA A 274 24.80 -6.82 11.29
N GLY A 275 25.38 -5.92 10.49
CA GLY A 275 25.47 -4.49 10.82
C GLY A 275 24.36 -3.61 10.25
N LEU A 276 23.53 -4.13 9.33
CA LEU A 276 22.48 -3.35 8.66
C LEU A 276 21.10 -3.83 9.06
N LEU A 277 20.30 -2.94 9.65
CA LEU A 277 18.91 -3.22 10.04
C LEU A 277 18.74 -4.53 10.86
N PRO A 278 19.51 -4.74 11.94
CA PRO A 278 19.49 -6.02 12.68
C PRO A 278 18.10 -6.35 13.23
N GLY A 279 17.26 -5.35 13.55
CA GLY A 279 15.85 -5.51 13.93
C GLY A 279 14.88 -5.66 12.76
N LEU A 280 15.36 -5.72 11.52
CA LEU A 280 14.56 -5.86 10.29
C LEU A 280 13.49 -4.79 10.13
N HIS A 281 13.64 -3.65 10.79
CA HIS A 281 12.79 -2.49 10.58
C HIS A 281 12.86 -2.02 9.12
N ALA A 282 11.82 -1.30 8.70
CA ALA A 282 11.82 -0.59 7.41
C ALA A 282 11.79 0.92 7.65
N PRO A 283 12.96 1.54 7.90
CA PRO A 283 13.02 2.97 8.21
C PRO A 283 12.55 3.84 7.04
N SER A 284 12.00 5.00 7.41
CA SER A 284 11.95 6.17 6.53
C SER A 284 12.48 7.39 7.29
N ASP A 285 13.07 8.34 6.58
CA ASP A 285 13.65 9.51 7.26
C ASP A 285 12.72 10.74 7.23
N THR A 286 13.13 11.80 7.93
CA THR A 286 12.39 13.06 8.03
C THR A 286 12.80 14.08 6.96
N ARG A 287 13.56 13.72 5.93
CA ARG A 287 13.87 14.61 4.82
C ARG A 287 12.63 14.92 4.00
N ARG A 288 12.57 16.11 3.41
CA ARG A 288 11.46 16.46 2.50
C ARG A 288 11.39 15.52 1.29
N LEU A 289 12.53 15.17 0.72
CA LEU A 289 12.69 14.07 -0.24
C LEU A 289 13.17 12.87 0.55
N LEU A 290 12.24 12.24 1.26
CA LEU A 290 12.53 11.14 2.15
C LEU A 290 13.14 9.95 1.41
N SER A 291 14.07 9.29 2.08
CA SER A 291 14.54 7.96 1.73
C SER A 291 13.87 6.92 2.64
N TYR A 292 13.57 5.77 2.08
CA TYR A 292 13.08 4.62 2.82
C TYR A 292 13.83 3.38 2.38
N PHE A 293 14.04 2.46 3.30
CA PHE A 293 14.82 1.27 2.99
C PHE A 293 14.46 0.11 3.93
N ARG A 294 14.78 -1.10 3.50
CA ARG A 294 14.55 -2.32 4.27
C ARG A 294 15.44 -3.47 3.79
N MET A 295 15.46 -4.55 4.56
CA MET A 295 16.00 -5.82 4.16
C MET A 295 14.88 -6.77 3.75
N ASP A 296 14.97 -7.44 2.59
CA ASP A 296 14.03 -8.50 2.21
C ASP A 296 14.34 -9.84 2.91
N ALA A 297 13.54 -10.86 2.64
CA ALA A 297 13.74 -12.20 3.23
C ALA A 297 15.04 -12.88 2.78
N ALA A 298 15.51 -12.58 1.58
CA ALA A 298 16.76 -13.14 1.03
C ALA A 298 18.01 -12.34 1.44
N GLY A 299 17.84 -11.24 2.20
CA GLY A 299 18.95 -10.39 2.63
C GLY A 299 19.40 -9.38 1.58
N ARG A 300 18.51 -8.98 0.66
CA ARG A 300 18.77 -7.86 -0.25
C ARG A 300 18.41 -6.55 0.44
N PHE A 301 19.26 -5.55 0.30
CA PHE A 301 18.96 -4.20 0.74
C PHE A 301 18.13 -3.50 -0.34
N VAL A 302 16.92 -3.12 0.02
CA VAL A 302 15.97 -2.40 -0.85
C VAL A 302 15.89 -0.98 -0.38
N MET A 303 16.15 -0.02 -1.27
CA MET A 303 16.08 1.40 -0.97
C MET A 303 15.19 2.10 -1.99
N GLY A 304 14.38 3.03 -1.52
CA GLY A 304 13.53 3.85 -2.36
C GLY A 304 13.54 5.31 -1.96
N ALA A 305 13.21 6.14 -2.94
CA ALA A 305 13.06 7.57 -2.78
C ALA A 305 12.02 8.11 -3.76
N ARG A 306 11.69 9.39 -3.62
CA ARG A 306 10.80 10.07 -4.57
C ARG A 306 11.49 10.17 -5.92
N GLY A 307 10.82 9.68 -6.97
CA GLY A 307 11.23 9.85 -8.36
C GLY A 307 10.65 11.12 -9.00
N GLY A 308 10.74 11.20 -10.31
CA GLY A 308 10.22 12.31 -11.11
C GLY A 308 8.79 12.07 -11.64
N TYR A 309 8.34 13.00 -12.47
CA TYR A 309 7.06 12.91 -13.18
C TYR A 309 7.17 12.12 -14.50
N SER A 310 8.35 11.96 -15.04
CA SER A 310 8.63 11.20 -16.28
C SER A 310 8.94 9.73 -15.98
N VAL A 311 8.62 8.86 -16.94
CA VAL A 311 9.05 7.46 -16.91
C VAL A 311 10.55 7.43 -17.17
N PRO A 312 11.40 6.95 -16.26
CA PRO A 312 12.75 6.57 -16.65
C PRO A 312 12.62 5.44 -17.67
N ALA A 313 13.32 5.52 -18.79
CA ALA A 313 13.49 4.37 -19.64
C ALA A 313 14.10 3.25 -18.75
N THR A 314 13.39 2.18 -18.56
CA THR A 314 13.88 1.00 -17.81
C THR A 314 15.04 0.43 -18.61
N ARG A 315 16.25 0.85 -18.30
CA ARG A 315 17.44 0.07 -18.66
C ARG A 315 17.70 -0.88 -17.51
N ALA A 316 17.17 -2.09 -17.62
CA ALA A 316 17.75 -3.23 -16.92
C ALA A 316 19.18 -3.37 -17.46
N ARG A 317 20.16 -3.23 -16.62
CA ARG A 317 21.50 -3.79 -16.82
C ARG A 317 21.60 -5.07 -16.04
#